data_f758c87ba189ce1011b6b4d56a33dd2b
#
_entry.id   f758c87ba189ce1011b6b4d56a33dd2b
#
_cell.length_a   1.000
_cell.length_b   1.000
_cell.length_c   1.000
_cell.angle_alpha   90.00
_cell.angle_beta   90.00
_cell.angle_gamma   90.00
#
_symmetry.space_group_name_H-M   'P 1'
#
loop_
_entity.id
_entity.type
_entity.pdbx_description
1 polymer ?
#
loop_
_entity_poly.entity_id
_entity_poly.type
_entity_poly.pdbx_seq_one_letter_code
_entity_poly.pdbx_strand_id
1 'polypeptide(L)' 'MTCAICLNVVKDTDLIRHLPCEHTFHANCIAAWYFAGHDTCPICAHHFSSPKPLPQRPRPVHL' A
#
# COMPACT_ATOMS: atom_id res chain seq x y z
N MET A 1 7.99 -4.45 -13.39
CA MET A 1 6.64 -4.20 -12.88
C MET A 1 6.52 -2.74 -12.50
N THR A 2 5.39 -2.13 -12.78
CA THR A 2 5.16 -0.71 -12.53
C THR A 2 4.05 -0.52 -11.50
N CYS A 3 4.30 0.36 -10.53
CA CYS A 3 3.30 0.73 -9.55
C CYS A 3 2.24 1.62 -10.22
N ALA A 4 0.98 1.21 -10.18
CA ALA A 4 -0.09 1.96 -10.83
C ALA A 4 -0.45 3.26 -10.09
N ILE A 5 0.02 3.43 -8.88
CA ILE A 5 -0.28 4.62 -8.09
C ILE A 5 0.69 5.75 -8.39
N CYS A 6 1.98 5.46 -8.33
CA CYS A 6 3.01 6.47 -8.58
C CYS A 6 3.58 6.42 -10.00
N LEU A 7 3.24 5.39 -10.77
CA LEU A 7 3.68 5.18 -12.15
C LEU A 7 5.18 4.98 -12.29
N ASN A 8 5.85 4.65 -11.21
CA ASN A 8 7.27 4.34 -11.21
C ASN A 8 7.50 2.84 -11.23
N VAL A 9 8.65 2.44 -11.74
CA VAL A 9 9.02 1.03 -11.77
C VAL A 9 9.21 0.52 -10.35
N VAL A 10 8.68 -0.67 -10.07
CA VAL A 10 8.89 -1.36 -8.81
C VAL A 10 10.22 -2.11 -8.90
N LYS A 11 11.14 -1.78 -8.02
CA LYS A 11 12.46 -2.39 -7.97
C LYS A 11 12.51 -3.50 -6.94
N ASP A 12 13.46 -4.40 -7.08
CA ASP A 12 13.63 -5.50 -6.12
C ASP A 12 13.93 -5.03 -4.71
N THR A 13 14.52 -3.84 -4.59
CA THR A 13 14.84 -3.26 -3.30
C THR A 13 13.70 -2.48 -2.67
N ASP A 14 12.60 -2.28 -3.41
CA ASP A 14 11.48 -1.51 -2.91
C ASP A 14 10.63 -2.35 -1.97
N LEU A 15 10.09 -1.69 -0.96
CA LEU A 15 9.07 -2.31 -0.12
C LEU A 15 7.76 -2.33 -0.90
N ILE A 16 7.24 -3.52 -1.09
CA ILE A 16 6.03 -3.72 -1.88
C ILE A 16 4.94 -4.37 -1.04
N ARG A 17 3.71 -4.18 -1.47
CA ARG A 17 2.57 -4.89 -0.93
C ARG A 17 1.83 -5.60 -2.05
N HIS A 18 1.62 -6.88 -1.85
CA HIS A 18 0.89 -7.71 -2.78
C HIS A 18 -0.56 -7.84 -2.30
N LEU A 19 -1.50 -7.46 -3.13
CA LEU A 19 -2.92 -7.51 -2.79
C LEU A 19 -3.50 -8.89 -3.11
N PRO A 20 -4.63 -9.27 -2.48
CA PRO A 20 -5.28 -10.54 -2.79
C PRO A 20 -5.69 -10.70 -4.24
N CYS A 21 -5.88 -9.61 -4.96
CA CYS A 21 -6.18 -9.63 -6.39
C CYS A 21 -4.95 -9.79 -7.28
N GLU A 22 -3.80 -10.09 -6.68
CA GLU A 22 -2.52 -10.32 -7.34
C GLU A 22 -1.91 -9.08 -7.99
N HIS A 23 -2.37 -7.91 -7.61
CA HIS A 23 -1.70 -6.67 -8.00
C HIS A 23 -0.72 -6.23 -6.94
N THR A 24 0.42 -5.73 -7.38
CA THR A 24 1.51 -5.34 -6.49
C THR A 24 1.76 -3.84 -6.61
N PHE A 25 1.97 -3.21 -5.47
CA PHE A 25 2.22 -1.78 -5.40
C PHE A 25 3.33 -1.52 -4.39
N HIS A 26 3.92 -0.33 -4.46
CA HIS A 26 4.79 0.09 -3.38
C HIS A 26 4.00 0.16 -2.09
N ALA A 27 4.59 -0.30 -1.00
CA ALA A 27 3.89 -0.32 0.30
C ALA A 27 3.44 1.08 0.71
N ASN A 28 4.28 2.08 0.49
CA ASN A 28 3.92 3.47 0.81
C ASN A 28 2.80 4.00 -0.08
N CYS A 29 2.80 3.60 -1.35
CA CYS A 29 1.78 4.07 -2.28
C CYS A 29 0.42 3.52 -1.93
N ILE A 30 0.32 2.22 -1.66
CA ILE A 30 -0.97 1.63 -1.32
C ILE A 30 -1.46 2.08 0.05
N ALA A 31 -0.54 2.34 0.97
CA ALA A 31 -0.91 2.88 2.27
C ALA A 31 -1.50 4.29 2.13
N ALA A 32 -0.86 5.15 1.33
CA ALA A 32 -1.38 6.48 1.08
C ALA A 32 -2.72 6.44 0.36
N TRP A 33 -2.88 5.52 -0.58
CA TRP A 33 -4.14 5.30 -1.28
C TRP A 33 -5.25 4.95 -0.30
N TYR A 34 -4.97 4.01 0.59
CA TYR A 34 -5.93 3.60 1.60
C TYR A 34 -6.30 4.76 2.54
N PHE A 35 -5.30 5.49 3.02
CA PHE A 35 -5.53 6.61 3.93
C PHE A 35 -6.21 7.81 3.27
N ALA A 36 -6.18 7.88 1.94
CA ALA A 36 -6.93 8.88 1.20
C ALA A 36 -8.43 8.54 1.09
N GLY A 37 -8.84 7.40 1.64
CA GLY A 37 -10.24 6.99 1.63
C GLY A 37 -10.57 5.91 0.62
N HIS A 38 -9.56 5.29 0.02
CA HIS A 38 -9.75 4.26 -0.99
C HIS A 38 -9.36 2.89 -0.44
N ASP A 39 -10.31 2.01 -0.32
CA ASP A 39 -10.06 0.64 0.14
C ASP A 39 -10.17 -0.37 -0.99
N THR A 40 -10.03 0.10 -2.22
CA THR A 40 -10.12 -0.75 -3.39
C THR A 40 -8.83 -0.68 -4.20
N CYS A 41 -8.52 -1.79 -4.88
CA CYS A 41 -7.37 -1.83 -5.78
C CYS A 41 -7.56 -0.81 -6.89
N PRO A 42 -6.57 0.05 -7.17
CA PRO A 42 -6.69 1.05 -8.24
C PRO A 42 -6.86 0.45 -9.63
N ILE A 43 -6.53 -0.82 -9.81
CA ILE A 43 -6.61 -1.47 -11.12
C ILE A 43 -7.93 -2.18 -11.30
N CYS A 44 -8.32 -3.04 -10.35
CA CYS A 44 -9.49 -3.91 -10.50
C CYS A 44 -10.63 -3.57 -9.55
N ALA A 45 -10.44 -2.59 -8.69
CA ALA A 45 -11.43 -2.14 -7.72
C ALA A 45 -11.88 -3.20 -6.72
N HIS A 46 -11.10 -4.25 -6.52
CA HIS A 46 -11.37 -5.20 -5.45
C HIS A 46 -11.05 -4.57 -4.10
N HIS A 47 -11.92 -4.79 -3.14
CA HIS A 47 -11.69 -4.34 -1.78
C HIS A 47 -10.54 -5.11 -1.15
N PHE A 48 -9.75 -4.43 -0.35
CA PHE A 48 -8.68 -5.05 0.38
C PHE A 48 -8.69 -4.57 1.83
N SER A 49 -8.09 -5.36 2.70
CA SER A 49 -7.94 -5.00 4.11
C SER A 49 -6.98 -3.83 4.25
N SER A 50 -7.08 -3.11 5.37
CA SER A 50 -6.10 -2.07 5.67
C SER A 50 -4.70 -2.65 5.57
N PRO A 51 -3.74 -1.87 5.06
CA PRO A 51 -2.37 -2.34 4.97
C PRO A 51 -1.86 -2.72 6.35
N LYS A 52 -1.18 -3.86 6.43
CA LYS A 52 -0.52 -4.23 7.67
C LYS A 52 0.38 -3.09 8.09
N PRO A 53 0.29 -2.65 9.33
CA PRO A 53 1.23 -1.65 9.79
C PRO A 53 2.63 -2.23 9.64
N LEU A 54 3.52 -1.48 9.01
CA LEU A 54 4.93 -1.76 9.12
C LEU A 54 5.26 -1.83 10.60
N PRO A 55 6.30 -2.62 11.00
CA PRO A 55 6.69 -2.62 12.40
C PRO A 55 7.01 -1.20 12.81
N GLN A 56 6.03 -0.56 13.40
CA GLN A 56 6.14 0.81 13.82
C GLN A 56 6.53 0.87 15.28
N ARG A 57 7.30 1.87 15.61
CA ARG A 57 7.53 2.17 17.00
C ARG A 57 6.20 2.50 17.66
N PRO A 58 6.00 2.07 18.90
CA PRO A 58 4.83 2.52 19.64
C PRO A 58 4.81 4.04 19.62
N ARG A 59 3.67 4.61 19.27
CA ARG A 59 3.55 6.06 19.31
C ARG A 59 3.69 6.53 20.74
N PRO A 60 4.43 7.62 20.96
CA PRO A 60 4.39 8.23 22.28
C PRO A 60 2.96 8.61 22.59
N VAL A 61 2.51 8.24 23.78
CA VAL A 61 1.18 8.59 24.21
C VAL A 61 1.17 10.07 24.52
N HIS A 62 0.35 10.80 23.82
CA HIS A 62 0.14 12.20 24.15
C HIS A 62 -0.93 12.29 25.21
N LEU A 63 -0.56 12.89 26.27
CA LEU A 63 -1.46 13.14 27.35
C LEU A 63 -1.91 14.58 27.34
#